data_51206010088ff8ba4efd68fe31fdcfc2
#
_entry.id   51206010088ff8ba4efd68fe31fdcfc2
#
_cell.length_a   1.000
_cell.length_b   1.000
_cell.length_c   1.000
_cell.angle_alpha   90.00
_cell.angle_beta   90.00
_cell.angle_gamma   90.00
#
_symmetry.space_group_name_H-M   'P 1'
#
loop_
_entity.id
_entity.type
_entity.pdbx_description
1 polymer ?
#
loop_
_entity_poly.entity_id
_entity_poly.type
_entity_poly.pdbx_seq_one_letter_code
_entity_poly.pdbx_strand_id
1 'polypeptide(L)'
;MESVIEKRQRLLGAATLFYEQPVQIVRGKGVLLYDQTGKEYIDMYNNVPCVGHANPRVVEAMSTQMSTLNVHSRYLHEGILEYAERLLALHHDGIESAVFACSGTEASEVALIMARAATGGRGIICSDATYHGNSTEVIKMTLASRANTSTDSDFRAI
;
A
#
# COMPACT_ATOMS: atom_id res chain seq x y z
N MET A 1 2.31 23.47 -26.78
CA MET A 1 1.39 22.83 -25.78
C MET A 1 2.25 22.16 -24.74
N GLU A 2 2.04 22.45 -23.46
CA GLU A 2 2.80 21.84 -22.35
C GLU A 2 2.68 20.30 -22.39
N SER A 3 3.78 19.58 -22.30
CA SER A 3 3.77 18.12 -22.26
C SER A 3 3.25 17.58 -20.92
N VAL A 4 2.80 16.33 -20.88
CA VAL A 4 2.34 15.67 -19.63
C VAL A 4 3.46 15.64 -18.58
N ILE A 5 4.71 15.47 -19.01
CA ILE A 5 5.88 15.46 -18.13
C ILE A 5 6.11 16.85 -17.51
N GLU A 6 6.11 17.91 -18.31
CA GLU A 6 6.28 19.28 -17.82
C GLU A 6 5.16 19.66 -16.84
N LYS A 7 3.91 19.32 -17.19
CA LYS A 7 2.75 19.53 -16.31
C LYS A 7 2.89 18.76 -14.98
N ARG A 8 3.34 17.49 -15.03
CA ARG A 8 3.59 16.72 -13.85
C ARG A 8 4.66 17.32 -12.95
N GLN A 9 5.79 17.74 -13.54
CA GLN A 9 6.89 18.38 -12.79
C GLN A 9 6.42 19.67 -12.12
N ARG A 10 5.66 20.48 -12.82
CA ARG A 10 5.10 21.73 -12.29
C ARG A 10 4.12 21.52 -11.15
N LEU A 11 3.26 20.49 -11.23
CA LEU A 11 2.18 20.25 -10.26
C LEU A 11 2.58 19.34 -9.11
N LEU A 12 3.44 18.36 -9.35
CA LEU A 12 3.81 17.32 -8.40
C LEU A 12 5.30 17.34 -7.99
N GLY A 13 6.03 18.33 -8.49
CA GLY A 13 7.47 18.45 -8.25
C GLY A 13 8.29 17.39 -8.98
N ALA A 14 9.57 17.30 -8.63
CA ALA A 14 10.56 16.43 -9.26
C ALA A 14 10.50 14.96 -8.76
N ALA A 15 9.30 14.43 -8.45
CA ALA A 15 9.15 13.05 -8.03
C ALA A 15 9.68 12.10 -9.12
N THR A 16 10.51 11.14 -8.70
CA THR A 16 11.18 10.18 -9.59
C THR A 16 10.17 9.39 -10.43
N LEU A 17 10.48 9.23 -11.70
CA LEU A 17 9.81 8.32 -12.62
C LEU A 17 10.60 7.00 -12.67
N PHE A 18 9.93 5.88 -12.97
CA PHE A 18 10.59 4.57 -12.99
C PHE A 18 11.54 4.36 -14.17
N TYR A 19 11.32 5.06 -15.28
CA TYR A 19 12.04 4.86 -16.53
C TYR A 19 12.65 6.17 -17.02
N GLU A 20 13.81 6.08 -17.67
CA GLU A 20 14.45 7.21 -18.35
C GLU A 20 13.52 7.80 -19.42
N GLN A 21 12.81 6.93 -20.14
CA GLN A 21 11.74 7.33 -21.05
C GLN A 21 10.39 7.04 -20.39
N PRO A 22 9.71 8.06 -19.85
CA PRO A 22 8.46 7.87 -19.13
C PRO A 22 7.37 7.26 -20.01
N VAL A 23 6.65 6.29 -19.48
CA VAL A 23 5.52 5.65 -20.15
C VAL A 23 4.21 6.21 -19.60
N GLN A 24 3.35 6.69 -20.49
CA GLN A 24 2.01 7.16 -20.13
C GLN A 24 1.02 6.01 -20.25
N ILE A 25 0.73 5.35 -19.14
CA ILE A 25 -0.26 4.28 -19.07
C ILE A 25 -1.67 4.89 -18.99
N VAL A 26 -2.58 4.37 -19.82
CA VAL A 26 -3.97 4.85 -19.90
C VAL A 26 -5.00 3.77 -19.58
N ARG A 27 -4.63 2.50 -19.59
CA ARG A 27 -5.54 1.38 -19.32
C ARG A 27 -4.77 0.18 -18.75
N GLY A 28 -5.45 -0.60 -17.92
CA GLY A 28 -4.99 -1.93 -17.48
C GLY A 28 -6.09 -2.98 -17.64
N LYS A 29 -5.71 -4.23 -17.91
CA LYS A 29 -6.62 -5.39 -17.95
C LYS A 29 -5.87 -6.66 -17.56
N GLY A 30 -6.28 -7.30 -16.50
CA GLY A 30 -5.56 -8.47 -15.99
C GLY A 30 -4.10 -8.13 -15.67
N VAL A 31 -3.16 -8.78 -16.31
CA VAL A 31 -1.71 -8.54 -16.12
C VAL A 31 -1.13 -7.54 -17.12
N LEU A 32 -1.94 -6.97 -17.99
CA LEU A 32 -1.49 -6.08 -19.06
C LEU A 32 -1.80 -4.62 -18.75
N LEU A 33 -0.85 -3.76 -19.08
CA LEU A 33 -0.97 -2.30 -19.14
C LEU A 33 -0.89 -1.84 -20.60
N TYR A 34 -1.54 -0.74 -20.90
CA TYR A 34 -1.57 -0.16 -22.25
C TYR A 34 -1.25 1.32 -22.19
N ASP A 35 -0.36 1.77 -23.07
CA ASP A 35 -0.08 3.17 -23.23
C ASP A 35 -1.09 3.87 -24.18
N GLN A 36 -0.90 5.17 -24.37
CA GLN A 36 -1.75 6.00 -25.23
C GLN A 36 -1.71 5.61 -26.72
N THR A 37 -0.69 4.85 -27.16
CA THR A 37 -0.59 4.34 -28.54
C THR A 37 -1.22 2.96 -28.71
N GLY A 38 -1.64 2.35 -27.61
CA GLY A 38 -2.17 0.99 -27.57
C GLY A 38 -1.11 -0.09 -27.41
N LYS A 39 0.15 0.28 -27.22
CA LYS A 39 1.22 -0.71 -26.95
C LYS A 39 0.99 -1.39 -25.62
N GLU A 40 1.17 -2.69 -25.61
CA GLU A 40 1.00 -3.57 -24.46
C GLU A 40 2.30 -3.72 -23.67
N TYR A 41 2.16 -3.77 -22.33
CA TYR A 41 3.23 -4.05 -21.38
C TYR A 41 2.73 -5.08 -20.38
N ILE A 42 3.55 -6.07 -20.03
CA ILE A 42 3.27 -6.95 -18.91
C ILE A 42 3.63 -6.21 -17.63
N ASP A 43 2.67 -6.13 -16.70
CA ASP A 43 2.88 -5.52 -15.41
C ASP A 43 3.61 -6.48 -14.46
N MET A 44 4.88 -6.21 -14.22
CA MET A 44 5.72 -6.95 -13.28
C MET A 44 6.01 -6.17 -12.00
N TYR A 45 5.36 -5.00 -11.82
CA TYR A 45 5.67 -4.11 -10.71
C TYR A 45 4.48 -3.87 -9.78
N ASN A 46 3.28 -3.57 -10.33
CA ASN A 46 2.16 -3.14 -9.50
C ASN A 46 1.59 -4.31 -8.68
N ASN A 47 1.77 -4.26 -7.37
CA ASN A 47 1.31 -5.28 -6.45
C ASN A 47 -0.08 -4.99 -5.83
N VAL A 48 -0.58 -3.75 -5.94
CA VAL A 48 -1.89 -3.37 -5.41
C VAL A 48 -3.03 -4.12 -6.10
N PRO A 49 -3.11 -4.20 -7.45
CA PRO A 49 -4.12 -4.99 -8.12
C PRO A 49 -3.75 -6.48 -8.16
N CYS A 50 -3.62 -7.12 -6.98
CA CYS A 50 -3.15 -8.50 -6.82
C CYS A 50 -3.97 -9.57 -7.59
N VAL A 51 -5.21 -9.25 -7.98
CA VAL A 51 -6.07 -10.09 -8.84
C VAL A 51 -6.18 -9.56 -10.26
N GLY A 52 -5.28 -8.65 -10.64
CA GLY A 52 -5.19 -8.03 -11.96
C GLY A 52 -5.99 -6.72 -12.09
N HIS A 53 -5.55 -5.92 -13.07
CA HIS A 53 -6.18 -4.65 -13.39
C HIS A 53 -7.61 -4.83 -13.88
N ALA A 54 -8.50 -3.95 -13.45
CA ALA A 54 -9.91 -3.90 -13.85
C ALA A 54 -10.62 -5.26 -13.71
N ASN A 55 -10.32 -6.01 -12.62
CA ASN A 55 -10.99 -7.28 -12.35
C ASN A 55 -12.51 -7.05 -12.24
N PRO A 56 -13.35 -7.69 -13.07
CA PRO A 56 -14.77 -7.38 -13.14
C PRO A 56 -15.51 -7.67 -11.83
N ARG A 57 -15.14 -8.71 -11.10
CA ARG A 57 -15.77 -9.04 -9.80
C ARG A 57 -15.46 -7.98 -8.74
N VAL A 58 -14.25 -7.45 -8.73
CA VAL A 58 -13.87 -6.35 -7.81
C VAL A 58 -14.60 -5.08 -8.18
N VAL A 59 -14.65 -4.73 -9.47
CA VAL A 59 -15.36 -3.54 -9.96
C VAL A 59 -16.85 -3.61 -9.60
N GLU A 60 -17.50 -4.75 -9.84
CA GLU A 60 -18.91 -4.96 -9.53
C GLU A 60 -19.18 -4.85 -8.03
N ALA A 61 -18.40 -5.54 -7.18
CA ALA A 61 -18.58 -5.51 -5.74
C ALA A 61 -18.40 -4.09 -5.17
N MET A 62 -17.38 -3.37 -5.61
CA MET A 62 -17.13 -1.99 -5.19
C MET A 62 -18.25 -1.05 -5.65
N SER A 63 -18.69 -1.16 -6.90
CA SER A 63 -19.78 -0.33 -7.45
C SER A 63 -21.10 -0.57 -6.72
N THR A 64 -21.41 -1.82 -6.42
CA THR A 64 -22.61 -2.20 -5.66
C THR A 64 -22.55 -1.62 -4.25
N GLN A 65 -21.44 -1.79 -3.54
CA GLN A 65 -21.29 -1.27 -2.18
C GLN A 65 -21.36 0.25 -2.16
N MET A 66 -20.68 0.93 -3.06
CA MET A 66 -20.68 2.40 -3.13
C MET A 66 -22.05 2.97 -3.46
N SER A 67 -22.84 2.28 -4.28
CA SER A 67 -24.21 2.70 -4.60
C SER A 67 -25.21 2.40 -3.48
N THR A 68 -24.85 1.54 -2.52
CA THR A 68 -25.73 1.12 -1.44
C THR A 68 -25.44 1.90 -0.15
N LEU A 69 -24.20 1.88 0.31
CA LEU A 69 -23.84 2.44 1.61
C LEU A 69 -22.33 2.71 1.71
N ASN A 70 -22.00 3.90 2.19
CA ASN A 70 -20.65 4.25 2.63
C ASN A 70 -20.75 4.94 4.00
N VAL A 71 -20.39 4.20 5.06
CA VAL A 71 -20.51 4.68 6.45
C VAL A 71 -19.20 4.53 7.20
N HIS A 72 -19.12 5.26 8.30
CA HIS A 72 -18.01 5.18 9.24
C HIS A 72 -17.96 3.81 9.93
N SER A 73 -16.75 3.30 10.22
CA SER A 73 -16.51 2.00 10.87
C SER A 73 -17.13 1.84 12.28
N ARG A 74 -17.66 2.93 12.87
CA ARG A 74 -18.40 2.88 14.15
C ARG A 74 -19.86 2.43 14.01
N TYR A 75 -20.37 2.32 12.79
CA TYR A 75 -21.65 1.68 12.54
C TYR A 75 -21.44 0.17 12.35
N LEU A 76 -22.39 -0.61 12.83
CA LEU A 76 -22.38 -2.06 12.61
C LEU A 76 -22.64 -2.36 11.14
N HIS A 77 -21.82 -3.19 10.55
CA HIS A 77 -21.94 -3.63 9.16
C HIS A 77 -21.45 -5.07 9.03
N GLU A 78 -22.32 -5.98 8.63
CA GLU A 78 -22.02 -7.42 8.56
C GLU A 78 -20.84 -7.73 7.62
N GLY A 79 -20.75 -7.06 6.47
CA GLY A 79 -19.73 -7.34 5.47
C GLY A 79 -18.29 -7.17 5.97
N ILE A 80 -18.03 -6.22 6.89
CA ILE A 80 -16.68 -6.09 7.47
C ILE A 80 -16.39 -7.20 8.48
N LEU A 81 -17.40 -7.65 9.21
CA LEU A 81 -17.25 -8.76 10.16
C LEU A 81 -16.99 -10.08 9.42
N GLU A 82 -17.79 -10.38 8.40
CA GLU A 82 -17.56 -11.53 7.52
C GLU A 82 -16.16 -11.52 6.89
N TYR A 83 -15.71 -10.36 6.42
CA TYR A 83 -14.35 -10.23 5.88
C TYR A 83 -13.28 -10.50 6.95
N ALA A 84 -13.45 -9.93 8.16
CA ALA A 84 -12.52 -10.17 9.26
C ALA A 84 -12.46 -11.66 9.64
N GLU A 85 -13.60 -12.34 9.77
CA GLU A 85 -13.67 -13.77 10.06
C GLU A 85 -12.93 -14.61 9.01
N ARG A 86 -13.19 -14.35 7.74
CA ARG A 86 -12.53 -15.04 6.62
C ARG A 86 -11.03 -14.78 6.58
N LEU A 87 -10.60 -13.55 6.88
CA LEU A 87 -9.18 -13.18 6.93
C LEU A 87 -8.47 -13.90 8.07
N LEU A 88 -9.05 -13.86 9.28
CA LEU A 88 -8.50 -14.50 10.47
C LEU A 88 -8.40 -16.01 10.32
N ALA A 89 -9.37 -16.65 9.67
CA ALA A 89 -9.36 -18.09 9.40
C ALA A 89 -8.19 -18.57 8.52
N LEU A 90 -7.49 -17.65 7.82
CA LEU A 90 -6.30 -17.94 7.02
C LEU A 90 -5.00 -17.87 7.83
N HIS A 91 -5.07 -17.40 9.07
CA HIS A 91 -3.92 -17.26 9.94
C HIS A 91 -3.81 -18.44 10.92
N HIS A 92 -2.65 -18.56 11.59
CA HIS A 92 -2.42 -19.55 12.62
C HIS A 92 -3.21 -19.22 13.91
N ASP A 93 -3.38 -20.21 14.77
CA ASP A 93 -4.05 -20.07 16.07
C ASP A 93 -3.41 -18.95 16.90
N GLY A 94 -4.26 -18.19 17.59
CA GLY A 94 -3.84 -17.05 18.42
C GLY A 94 -3.96 -15.68 17.75
N ILE A 95 -4.27 -15.62 16.44
CA ILE A 95 -4.64 -14.38 15.77
C ILE A 95 -6.17 -14.27 15.74
N GLU A 96 -6.72 -13.47 16.66
CA GLU A 96 -8.17 -13.43 16.93
C GLU A 96 -8.83 -12.10 16.54
N SER A 97 -8.03 -11.11 16.15
CA SER A 97 -8.53 -9.76 15.83
C SER A 97 -7.80 -9.16 14.65
N ALA A 98 -8.51 -8.32 13.89
CA ALA A 98 -7.97 -7.58 12.78
C ALA A 98 -8.20 -6.08 12.95
N VAL A 99 -7.22 -5.27 12.56
CA VAL A 99 -7.33 -3.81 12.45
C VAL A 99 -7.23 -3.43 10.99
N PHE A 100 -8.25 -2.74 10.49
CA PHE A 100 -8.26 -2.23 9.12
C PHE A 100 -7.80 -0.77 9.09
N ALA A 101 -6.96 -0.45 8.12
CA ALA A 101 -6.40 0.88 7.91
C ALA A 101 -6.57 1.33 6.45
N CYS A 102 -6.42 2.63 6.19
CA CYS A 102 -6.57 3.19 4.85
C CYS A 102 -5.34 3.00 3.95
N SER A 103 -4.21 2.63 4.53
CA SER A 103 -2.95 2.43 3.80
C SER A 103 -2.01 1.48 4.54
N GLY A 104 -1.04 0.91 3.83
CA GLY A 104 0.04 0.13 4.45
C GLY A 104 0.89 0.95 5.41
N THR A 105 1.07 2.25 5.16
CA THR A 105 1.75 3.17 6.08
C THR A 105 1.02 3.24 7.42
N GLU A 106 -0.29 3.45 7.39
CA GLU A 106 -1.12 3.51 8.59
C GLU A 106 -1.15 2.18 9.33
N ALA A 107 -1.30 1.07 8.60
CA ALA A 107 -1.25 -0.27 9.20
C ALA A 107 0.09 -0.53 9.91
N SER A 108 1.21 -0.16 9.29
CA SER A 108 2.54 -0.29 9.89
C SER A 108 2.70 0.60 11.13
N GLU A 109 2.19 1.84 11.08
CA GLU A 109 2.21 2.76 12.24
C GLU A 109 1.44 2.18 13.42
N VAL A 110 0.21 1.69 13.19
CA VAL A 110 -0.63 1.04 14.21
C VAL A 110 0.07 -0.18 14.77
N ALA A 111 0.69 -1.02 13.92
CA ALA A 111 1.44 -2.19 14.37
C ALA A 111 2.60 -1.82 15.31
N LEU A 112 3.37 -0.78 14.99
CA LEU A 112 4.44 -0.27 15.87
C LEU A 112 3.90 0.23 17.21
N ILE A 113 2.81 0.99 17.20
CA ILE A 113 2.15 1.46 18.42
C ILE A 113 1.71 0.28 19.28
N MET A 114 1.04 -0.70 18.70
CA MET A 114 0.56 -1.90 19.43
C MET A 114 1.72 -2.72 19.98
N ALA A 115 2.76 -2.96 19.20
CA ALA A 115 3.93 -3.72 19.63
C ALA A 115 4.63 -3.06 20.83
N ARG A 116 4.85 -1.75 20.77
CA ARG A 116 5.45 -0.98 21.87
C ARG A 116 4.56 -0.96 23.11
N ALA A 117 3.26 -0.81 22.95
CA ALA A 117 2.32 -0.82 24.07
C ALA A 117 2.28 -2.19 24.77
N ALA A 118 2.35 -3.28 24.00
CA ALA A 118 2.29 -4.64 24.54
C ALA A 118 3.61 -5.09 25.21
N THR A 119 4.76 -4.63 24.70
CA THR A 119 6.07 -5.13 25.14
C THR A 119 6.87 -4.16 26.00
N GLY A 120 6.55 -2.87 25.96
CA GLY A 120 7.40 -1.80 26.49
C GLY A 120 8.72 -1.60 25.70
N GLY A 121 8.95 -2.41 24.68
CA GLY A 121 10.14 -2.36 23.84
C GLY A 121 10.11 -1.20 22.85
N ARG A 122 11.29 -0.75 22.43
CA ARG A 122 11.46 0.34 21.43
C ARG A 122 12.15 -0.14 20.16
N GLY A 123 13.04 -1.12 20.28
CA GLY A 123 13.87 -1.62 19.19
C GLY A 123 13.05 -2.31 18.11
N ILE A 124 13.33 -1.96 16.84
CA ILE A 124 12.69 -2.52 15.65
C ILE A 124 13.77 -3.10 14.75
N ILE A 125 13.60 -4.34 14.35
CA ILE A 125 14.41 -4.99 13.33
C ILE A 125 13.62 -5.06 12.04
N CYS A 126 14.21 -4.66 10.93
CA CYS A 126 13.61 -4.74 9.60
C CYS A 126 14.60 -5.37 8.62
N SER A 127 14.10 -5.91 7.51
CA SER A 127 14.96 -6.42 6.46
C SER A 127 15.56 -5.28 5.65
N ASP A 128 16.71 -5.54 5.02
CA ASP A 128 17.35 -4.60 4.10
C ASP A 128 16.50 -4.37 2.85
N ALA A 129 16.70 -3.23 2.19
CA ALA A 129 16.01 -2.81 0.96
C ALA A 129 14.47 -2.78 1.07
N THR A 130 13.94 -2.28 2.17
CA THR A 130 12.51 -2.23 2.45
C THR A 130 11.88 -0.85 2.20
N TYR A 131 10.56 -0.87 1.98
CA TYR A 131 9.69 0.30 2.02
C TYR A 131 8.40 -0.06 2.75
N HIS A 132 8.13 0.63 3.85
CA HIS A 132 6.94 0.40 4.68
C HIS A 132 5.98 1.58 4.73
N GLY A 133 6.38 2.72 4.20
CA GLY A 133 5.58 3.96 4.20
C GLY A 133 6.40 5.20 4.52
N ASN A 134 5.72 6.36 4.60
CA ASN A 134 6.35 7.66 4.73
C ASN A 134 5.96 8.44 6.00
N SER A 135 5.28 7.82 6.97
CA SER A 135 5.05 8.44 8.27
C SER A 135 6.35 8.54 9.06
N THR A 136 6.38 9.40 10.07
CA THR A 136 7.60 9.73 10.82
C THR A 136 8.27 8.50 11.45
N GLU A 137 7.49 7.56 11.98
CA GLU A 137 8.06 6.34 12.58
C GLU A 137 8.35 5.28 11.53
N VAL A 138 7.43 5.04 10.62
CA VAL A 138 7.55 3.97 9.62
C VAL A 138 8.70 4.22 8.64
N ILE A 139 8.96 5.48 8.26
CA ILE A 139 10.07 5.81 7.35
C ILE A 139 11.45 5.45 7.94
N LYS A 140 11.56 5.37 9.27
CA LYS A 140 12.82 4.99 9.93
C LYS A 140 13.27 3.58 9.56
N MET A 141 12.35 2.66 9.29
CA MET A 141 12.68 1.33 8.77
C MET A 141 13.33 1.42 7.38
N THR A 142 12.75 2.22 6.48
CA THR A 142 13.32 2.47 5.15
C THR A 142 14.69 3.15 5.23
N LEU A 143 14.86 4.11 6.14
CA LEU A 143 16.14 4.81 6.36
C LEU A 143 17.18 3.91 7.00
N ALA A 144 16.81 3.01 7.89
CA ALA A 144 17.69 2.02 8.48
C ALA A 144 18.23 1.03 7.42
N SER A 145 17.37 0.64 6.45
CA SER A 145 17.73 -0.25 5.36
C SER A 145 18.63 0.41 4.31
N ARG A 146 18.54 1.72 4.14
CA ARG A 146 19.43 2.49 3.26
C ARG A 146 20.69 2.83 4.03
N ALA A 147 21.66 1.95 4.02
CA ALA A 147 22.92 1.99 4.78
C ALA A 147 23.36 3.40 5.21
N ASN A 148 23.40 3.64 6.50
CA ASN A 148 23.92 4.84 7.16
C ASN A 148 23.10 6.15 7.07
N THR A 149 21.84 6.13 6.65
CA THR A 149 21.02 7.34 6.64
C THR A 149 20.14 7.52 7.89
N SER A 150 19.94 6.46 8.67
CA SER A 150 19.21 6.57 9.95
C SER A 150 20.17 6.83 11.10
N THR A 151 19.92 7.91 11.83
CA THR A 151 20.59 8.21 13.12
C THR A 151 19.83 7.63 14.30
N ASP A 152 18.67 7.02 14.07
CA ASP A 152 17.81 6.46 15.12
C ASP A 152 18.33 5.08 15.56
N SER A 153 18.77 4.99 16.81
CA SER A 153 19.35 3.76 17.38
C SER A 153 18.33 2.64 17.61
N ASP A 154 17.02 2.98 17.61
CA ASP A 154 15.97 2.03 17.84
C ASP A 154 15.64 1.17 16.59
N PHE A 155 16.13 1.56 15.42
CA PHE A 155 15.88 0.85 14.16
C PHE A 155 17.17 0.22 13.61
N ARG A 156 17.08 -1.06 13.21
CA ARG A 156 18.17 -1.84 12.62
C ARG A 156 17.68 -2.62 11.41
N ALA A 157 18.40 -2.49 10.30
CA ALA A 157 18.25 -3.37 9.13
C ALA A 157 19.20 -4.57 9.23
N ILE A 158 18.73 -5.72 8.78
CA ILE A 158 19.51 -6.99 8.69
C ILE A 158 19.32 -7.62 7.31
#